data_b42b8c9e0017b72bfa85dab472fb4e28
#
_entry.id   b42b8c9e0017b72bfa85dab472fb4e28
#
_cell.length_a   1.000
_cell.length_b   1.000
_cell.length_c   1.000
_cell.angle_alpha   90.00
_cell.angle_beta   90.00
_cell.angle_gamma   90.00
#
_symmetry.space_group_name_H-M   'P 1'
#
loop_
_entity.id
_entity.type
_entity.pdbx_description
1 polymer ?
#
loop_
_entity_poly.entity_id
_entity_poly.type
_entity_poly.pdbx_seq_one_letter_code
_entity_poly.pdbx_strand_id
1 'polypeptide(L)'
;MKFVDRIDEATRLKDALAREKSSLVVMYGRRRLGKSTLIKRVLSENDVYFLADRSEGQHQRALLAKVIAQVFPDFEKLSYPDWESMFRAVNYRTDKRFTLCLDEFPYLVEQSPELPSVLQKLVDEKQLKYNLVLCGSSQNMMYGLFLDSTAPLYGRADEIMRLTPIRLPYIQEALNLNAMNAIEAVSYTHLRAHETG
;
A
#
# COMPACT_ATOMS: atom_id res chain seq x y z
N MET A 1 13.95 6.87 -15.83
CA MET A 1 13.95 5.40 -15.93
C MET A 1 12.60 4.97 -16.49
N LYS A 2 12.54 4.29 -17.66
CA LYS A 2 11.27 3.77 -18.17
C LYS A 2 10.76 2.70 -17.18
N PHE A 3 9.49 2.80 -16.80
CA PHE A 3 8.81 1.79 -16.00
C PHE A 3 8.56 0.60 -16.92
N VAL A 4 9.33 -0.44 -16.71
CA VAL A 4 9.28 -1.64 -17.54
C VAL A 4 8.57 -2.71 -16.75
N ASP A 5 7.65 -3.39 -17.43
CA ASP A 5 6.89 -4.51 -16.88
C ASP A 5 6.12 -4.16 -15.59
N ARG A 6 4.95 -4.46 -15.46
CA ARG A 6 3.93 -4.31 -14.40
C ARG A 6 2.60 -3.83 -14.97
N ILE A 7 2.41 -4.02 -16.28
CA ILE A 7 1.17 -3.61 -16.94
C ILE A 7 0.01 -4.39 -16.34
N ASP A 8 0.21 -5.70 -16.15
CA ASP A 8 -0.82 -6.58 -15.59
C ASP A 8 -1.15 -6.20 -14.15
N GLU A 9 -0.13 -5.96 -13.31
CA GLU A 9 -0.36 -5.55 -11.93
C GLU A 9 -0.97 -4.14 -11.86
N ALA A 10 -0.57 -3.22 -12.74
CA ALA A 10 -1.18 -1.89 -12.81
C ALA A 10 -2.65 -1.97 -13.23
N THR A 11 -2.96 -2.82 -14.20
CA THR A 11 -4.35 -3.06 -14.65
C THR A 11 -5.17 -3.67 -13.54
N ARG A 12 -4.70 -4.74 -12.89
CA ARG A 12 -5.38 -5.37 -11.75
C ARG A 12 -5.65 -4.38 -10.62
N LEU A 13 -4.68 -3.52 -10.28
CA LEU A 13 -4.87 -2.51 -9.26
C LEU A 13 -5.93 -1.48 -9.68
N LYS A 14 -5.87 -0.99 -10.93
CA LYS A 14 -6.87 -0.06 -11.46
C LYS A 14 -8.27 -0.65 -11.44
N ASP A 15 -8.42 -1.90 -11.90
CA ASP A 15 -9.72 -2.59 -11.94
C ASP A 15 -10.28 -2.80 -10.53
N ALA A 16 -9.43 -3.13 -9.56
CA ALA A 16 -9.85 -3.26 -8.18
C ALA A 16 -10.33 -1.92 -7.59
N LEU A 17 -9.66 -0.81 -7.91
CA LEU A 17 -10.02 0.53 -7.42
C LEU A 17 -11.22 1.13 -8.17
N ALA A 18 -11.54 0.65 -9.37
CA ALA A 18 -12.66 1.12 -10.18
C ALA A 18 -14.00 0.44 -9.87
N ARG A 19 -14.03 -0.56 -8.98
CA ARG A 19 -15.25 -1.28 -8.61
C ARG A 19 -16.31 -0.33 -8.04
N GLU A 20 -17.59 -0.66 -8.19
CA GLU A 20 -18.70 0.17 -7.69
C GLU A 20 -18.68 0.39 -6.17
N LYS A 21 -18.23 -0.61 -5.42
CA LYS A 21 -18.05 -0.52 -3.96
C LYS A 21 -16.63 -0.15 -3.62
N SER A 22 -16.42 0.45 -2.46
CA SER A 22 -15.08 0.66 -1.91
C SER A 22 -14.36 -0.68 -1.76
N SER A 23 -13.10 -0.71 -2.16
CA SER A 23 -12.27 -1.93 -2.18
C SER A 23 -11.16 -1.84 -1.15
N LEU A 24 -10.90 -2.96 -0.49
CA LEU A 24 -9.68 -3.20 0.29
C LEU A 24 -8.70 -3.98 -0.58
N VAL A 25 -7.60 -3.33 -0.95
CA VAL A 25 -6.53 -3.92 -1.76
C VAL A 25 -5.28 -4.11 -0.90
N VAL A 26 -4.70 -5.29 -0.94
CA VAL A 26 -3.45 -5.61 -0.24
C VAL A 26 -2.35 -5.84 -1.25
N MET A 27 -1.23 -5.13 -1.11
CA MET A 27 -0.05 -5.32 -1.95
C MET A 27 1.18 -5.62 -1.10
N TYR A 28 1.86 -6.73 -1.37
CA TYR A 28 3.07 -7.08 -0.64
C TYR A 28 4.14 -7.71 -1.52
N GLY A 29 5.36 -7.72 -1.02
CA GLY A 29 6.53 -8.26 -1.71
C GLY A 29 7.81 -7.63 -1.19
N ARG A 30 8.95 -8.23 -1.44
CA ARG A 30 10.26 -7.76 -0.95
C ARG A 30 10.49 -6.28 -1.24
N ARG A 31 11.38 -5.66 -0.47
CA ARG A 31 11.86 -4.29 -0.74
C ARG A 31 12.41 -4.19 -2.17
N ARG A 32 12.35 -3.00 -2.75
CA ARG A 32 12.87 -2.68 -4.09
C ARG A 32 12.18 -3.37 -5.26
N LEU A 33 11.03 -4.03 -5.08
CA LEU A 33 10.24 -4.61 -6.16
C LEU A 33 9.34 -3.61 -6.90
N GLY A 34 9.39 -2.33 -6.55
CA GLY A 34 8.63 -1.29 -7.25
C GLY A 34 7.16 -1.14 -6.79
N LYS A 35 6.79 -1.65 -5.60
CA LYS A 35 5.43 -1.51 -5.04
C LYS A 35 4.96 -0.06 -4.99
N SER A 36 5.69 0.79 -4.28
CA SER A 36 5.38 2.21 -4.13
C SER A 36 5.33 2.95 -5.47
N THR A 37 6.21 2.61 -6.41
CA THR A 37 6.23 3.17 -7.76
C THR A 37 4.99 2.76 -8.55
N LEU A 38 4.58 1.49 -8.45
CA LEU A 38 3.38 0.97 -9.08
C LEU A 38 2.12 1.68 -8.53
N ILE A 39 2.00 1.76 -7.21
CA ILE A 39 0.87 2.43 -6.55
C ILE A 39 0.79 3.90 -7.00
N LYS A 40 1.88 4.66 -6.87
CA LYS A 40 1.92 6.10 -7.25
C LYS A 40 1.60 6.34 -8.72
N ARG A 41 1.86 5.38 -9.61
CA ARG A 41 1.50 5.47 -11.03
C ARG A 41 0.00 5.28 -11.29
N VAL A 42 -0.66 4.54 -10.42
CA VAL A 42 -2.10 4.24 -10.54
C VAL A 42 -2.95 5.29 -9.86
N LEU A 43 -2.48 5.82 -8.73
CA LEU A 43 -3.17 6.86 -7.97
C LEU A 43 -3.29 8.16 -8.78
N SER A 44 -4.41 8.85 -8.58
CA SER A 44 -4.71 10.17 -9.13
C SER A 44 -4.32 11.29 -8.15
N GLU A 45 -4.44 12.55 -8.58
CA GLU A 45 -4.19 13.73 -7.75
C GLU A 45 -5.16 13.87 -6.56
N ASN A 46 -6.34 13.24 -6.66
CA ASN A 46 -7.34 13.24 -5.60
C ASN A 46 -7.18 12.08 -4.62
N ASP A 47 -6.20 11.21 -4.84
CA ASP A 47 -5.92 10.09 -3.96
C ASP A 47 -4.85 10.47 -2.92
N VAL A 48 -4.89 9.80 -1.78
CA VAL A 48 -3.99 10.04 -0.66
C VAL A 48 -2.96 8.92 -0.58
N TYR A 49 -1.68 9.25 -0.64
CA TYR A 49 -0.58 8.31 -0.45
C TYR A 49 0.21 8.67 0.80
N PHE A 50 0.20 7.79 1.78
CA PHE A 50 0.95 7.92 3.03
C PHE A 50 2.01 6.82 3.12
N LEU A 51 3.25 7.21 3.34
CA LEU A 51 4.35 6.32 3.66
C LEU A 51 4.55 6.32 5.17
N ALA A 52 4.26 5.20 5.81
CA ALA A 52 4.44 5.03 7.24
C ALA A 52 5.92 4.86 7.60
N ASP A 53 6.28 5.29 8.78
CA ASP A 53 7.59 5.10 9.40
C ASP A 53 7.46 4.39 10.77
N ARG A 54 8.50 4.38 11.58
CA ARG A 54 8.52 3.72 12.90
C ARG A 54 8.20 4.67 14.06
N SER A 55 7.67 5.85 13.79
CA SER A 55 7.25 6.76 14.85
C SER A 55 5.99 6.25 15.57
N GLU A 56 5.77 6.78 16.76
CA GLU A 56 4.63 6.40 17.62
C GLU A 56 3.27 6.62 16.92
N GLY A 57 2.28 5.81 17.27
CA GLY A 57 0.96 5.82 16.64
C GLY A 57 0.27 7.20 16.64
N GLN A 58 0.39 7.97 17.71
CA GLN A 58 -0.15 9.34 17.76
C GLN A 58 0.54 10.25 16.74
N HIS A 59 1.87 10.17 16.64
CA HIS A 59 2.63 10.96 15.66
C HIS A 59 2.29 10.54 14.23
N GLN A 60 2.17 9.24 13.97
CA GLN A 60 1.76 8.72 12.67
C GLN A 60 0.36 9.21 12.25
N ARG A 61 -0.61 9.26 13.19
CA ARG A 61 -1.92 9.85 12.92
C ARG A 61 -1.81 11.34 12.55
N ALA A 62 -0.98 12.10 13.27
CA ALA A 62 -0.77 13.50 12.95
C ALA A 62 -0.09 13.71 11.58
N LEU A 63 0.87 12.85 11.20
CA LEU A 63 1.49 12.88 9.88
C LEU A 63 0.49 12.52 8.78
N LEU A 64 -0.30 11.46 8.97
CA LEU A 64 -1.34 11.07 8.04
C LEU A 64 -2.38 12.18 7.85
N ALA A 65 -2.79 12.86 8.93
CA ALA A 65 -3.73 13.98 8.86
C ALA A 65 -3.20 15.11 7.96
N LYS A 66 -1.89 15.42 8.05
CA LYS A 66 -1.23 16.41 7.18
C LYS A 66 -1.23 15.98 5.70
N VAL A 67 -1.02 14.69 5.44
CA VAL A 67 -1.05 14.16 4.07
C VAL A 67 -2.47 14.19 3.51
N ILE A 68 -3.48 13.80 4.30
CA ILE A 68 -4.89 13.88 3.93
C ILE A 68 -5.29 15.33 3.65
N ALA A 69 -4.77 16.29 4.39
CA ALA A 69 -5.07 17.72 4.23
C ALA A 69 -4.58 18.29 2.88
N GLN A 70 -3.65 17.65 2.20
CA GLN A 70 -3.24 18.04 0.84
C GLN A 70 -4.37 17.86 -0.19
N VAL A 71 -5.28 16.91 0.07
CA VAL A 71 -6.46 16.65 -0.75
C VAL A 71 -7.72 17.23 -0.12
N PHE A 72 -7.84 17.16 1.20
CA PHE A 72 -8.99 17.62 1.97
C PHE A 72 -8.56 18.71 2.98
N PRO A 73 -8.58 19.99 2.60
CA PRO A 73 -8.11 21.09 3.45
C PRO A 73 -8.71 21.05 4.86
N ASP A 74 -7.93 21.48 5.83
CA ASP A 74 -8.29 21.58 7.25
C ASP A 74 -8.43 20.23 7.98
N PHE A 75 -8.13 19.10 7.34
CA PHE A 75 -8.19 17.80 8.01
C PHE A 75 -7.20 17.71 9.18
N GLU A 76 -6.02 18.30 9.04
CA GLU A 76 -4.96 18.34 10.05
C GLU A 76 -5.26 19.24 11.26
N LYS A 77 -6.27 20.10 11.16
CA LYS A 77 -6.67 21.00 12.27
C LYS A 77 -7.44 20.28 13.36
N LEU A 78 -7.91 19.06 13.07
CA LEU A 78 -8.63 18.24 14.05
C LEU A 78 -7.66 17.29 14.75
N SER A 79 -7.92 17.02 16.02
CA SER A 79 -7.21 15.97 16.76
C SER A 79 -7.97 14.66 16.65
N TYR A 80 -7.24 13.59 16.32
CA TYR A 80 -7.80 12.24 16.20
C TYR A 80 -7.24 11.38 17.33
N PRO A 81 -8.04 11.06 18.36
CA PRO A 81 -7.57 10.31 19.52
C PRO A 81 -7.16 8.88 19.17
N ASP A 82 -7.81 8.29 18.17
CA ASP A 82 -7.60 6.93 17.72
C ASP A 82 -7.74 6.79 16.19
N TRP A 83 -7.38 5.63 15.66
CA TRP A 83 -7.47 5.31 14.24
C TRP A 83 -8.91 5.23 13.73
N GLU A 84 -9.85 4.73 14.55
CA GLU A 84 -11.25 4.59 14.15
C GLU A 84 -11.88 5.96 13.89
N SER A 85 -11.70 6.90 14.81
CA SER A 85 -12.22 8.27 14.66
C SER A 85 -11.63 8.96 13.42
N MET A 86 -10.33 8.75 13.15
CA MET A 86 -9.68 9.29 11.99
C MET A 86 -10.26 8.73 10.68
N PHE A 87 -10.34 7.41 10.53
CA PHE A 87 -10.87 6.78 9.33
C PHE A 87 -12.35 7.10 9.10
N ARG A 88 -13.14 7.19 10.17
CA ARG A 88 -14.55 7.64 10.07
C ARG A 88 -14.63 9.09 9.63
N ALA A 89 -13.76 9.98 10.13
CA ALA A 89 -13.73 11.38 9.73
C ALA A 89 -13.42 11.57 8.24
N VAL A 90 -12.61 10.71 7.65
CA VAL A 90 -12.31 10.72 6.20
C VAL A 90 -13.58 10.52 5.36
N ASN A 91 -14.53 9.68 5.81
CA ASN A 91 -15.79 9.42 5.11
C ASN A 91 -16.67 10.68 4.90
N TYR A 92 -16.48 11.70 5.73
CA TYR A 92 -17.30 12.93 5.70
C TYR A 92 -16.68 14.04 4.86
N ARG A 93 -15.52 13.80 4.23
CA ARG A 93 -14.78 14.83 3.50
C ARG A 93 -15.20 14.98 2.05
N THR A 94 -15.72 13.92 1.46
CA THR A 94 -16.16 13.94 0.06
C THR A 94 -17.20 12.86 -0.21
N ASP A 95 -18.10 13.15 -1.14
CA ASP A 95 -19.00 12.15 -1.71
C ASP A 95 -18.38 11.45 -2.94
N LYS A 96 -17.26 11.99 -3.43
CA LYS A 96 -16.51 11.36 -4.53
C LYS A 96 -15.59 10.29 -3.97
N ARG A 97 -15.59 9.14 -4.63
CA ARG A 97 -14.66 8.06 -4.27
C ARG A 97 -13.23 8.48 -4.56
N PHE A 98 -12.35 8.16 -3.63
CA PHE A 98 -10.91 8.32 -3.75
C PHE A 98 -10.22 7.10 -3.13
N THR A 99 -8.91 7.04 -3.21
CA THR A 99 -8.10 5.96 -2.63
C THR A 99 -7.21 6.52 -1.52
N LEU A 100 -7.24 5.88 -0.35
CA LEU A 100 -6.27 6.07 0.72
C LEU A 100 -5.26 4.90 0.66
N CYS A 101 -4.01 5.22 0.38
CA CYS A 101 -2.93 4.24 0.39
C CYS A 101 -2.07 4.41 1.65
N LEU A 102 -1.92 3.33 2.41
CA LEU A 102 -1.00 3.21 3.55
C LEU A 102 0.17 2.30 3.14
N ASP A 103 1.26 2.91 2.71
CA ASP A 103 2.48 2.17 2.35
C ASP A 103 3.34 1.92 3.59
N GLU A 104 4.01 0.79 3.64
CA GLU A 104 4.69 0.21 4.81
C GLU A 104 3.73 0.06 6.01
N PHE A 105 2.51 -0.41 5.75
CA PHE A 105 1.47 -0.70 6.74
C PHE A 105 1.95 -1.50 7.95
N PRO A 106 2.90 -2.46 7.83
CA PRO A 106 3.49 -3.12 8.98
C PRO A 106 4.01 -2.19 10.06
N TYR A 107 4.59 -1.03 9.72
CA TYR A 107 5.08 -0.08 10.73
C TYR A 107 3.94 0.59 11.51
N LEU A 108 2.78 0.81 10.87
CA LEU A 108 1.60 1.28 11.59
C LEU A 108 1.14 0.25 12.62
N VAL A 109 1.11 -1.03 12.23
CA VAL A 109 0.67 -2.12 13.12
C VAL A 109 1.66 -2.36 14.26
N GLU A 110 2.97 -2.22 14.02
CA GLU A 110 4.00 -2.32 15.09
C GLU A 110 3.75 -1.29 16.21
N GLN A 111 3.31 -0.09 15.86
CA GLN A 111 3.07 1.01 16.79
C GLN A 111 1.60 1.14 17.26
N SER A 112 0.71 0.43 16.60
CA SER A 112 -0.74 0.44 16.86
C SER A 112 -1.31 -0.95 16.59
N PRO A 113 -1.07 -1.92 17.51
CA PRO A 113 -1.49 -3.32 17.31
C PRO A 113 -3.00 -3.51 17.16
N GLU A 114 -3.79 -2.55 17.62
CA GLU A 114 -5.26 -2.51 17.47
C GLU A 114 -5.72 -2.20 16.04
N LEU A 115 -4.86 -1.61 15.21
CA LEU A 115 -5.21 -1.10 13.89
C LEU A 115 -5.85 -2.15 12.96
N PRO A 116 -5.37 -3.40 12.87
CA PRO A 116 -6.01 -4.44 12.08
C PRO A 116 -7.47 -4.71 12.50
N SER A 117 -7.75 -4.71 13.81
CA SER A 117 -9.12 -4.90 14.35
C SER A 117 -10.02 -3.70 14.07
N VAL A 118 -9.48 -2.48 14.12
CA VAL A 118 -10.20 -1.27 13.72
C VAL A 118 -10.59 -1.34 12.24
N LEU A 119 -9.67 -1.71 11.37
CA LEU A 119 -9.95 -1.86 9.94
C LEU A 119 -10.93 -3.00 9.67
N GLN A 120 -10.80 -4.13 10.38
CA GLN A 120 -11.77 -5.22 10.32
C GLN A 120 -13.19 -4.71 10.57
N LYS A 121 -13.41 -4.01 11.67
CA LYS A 121 -14.71 -3.44 12.05
C LYS A 121 -15.26 -2.53 10.93
N LEU A 122 -14.45 -1.59 10.43
CA LEU A 122 -14.87 -0.63 9.41
C LEU A 122 -15.23 -1.32 8.08
N VAL A 123 -14.50 -2.37 7.70
CA VAL A 123 -14.77 -3.16 6.50
C VAL A 123 -16.04 -3.99 6.66
N ASP A 124 -16.20 -4.69 7.79
CA ASP A 124 -17.35 -5.55 8.07
C ASP A 124 -18.66 -4.73 8.17
N GLU A 125 -18.60 -3.54 8.75
CA GLU A 125 -19.72 -2.59 8.82
C GLU A 125 -20.00 -1.88 7.48
N LYS A 126 -19.18 -2.09 6.45
CA LYS A 126 -19.25 -1.39 5.15
C LYS A 126 -19.23 0.14 5.30
N GLN A 127 -18.47 0.61 6.26
CA GLN A 127 -18.41 2.03 6.64
C GLN A 127 -17.42 2.85 5.81
N LEU A 128 -16.52 2.19 5.04
CA LEU A 128 -15.56 2.89 4.20
C LEU A 128 -16.22 3.35 2.90
N LYS A 129 -16.21 4.65 2.65
CA LYS A 129 -16.70 5.27 1.40
C LYS A 129 -15.58 5.49 0.38
N TYR A 130 -14.36 5.10 0.70
CA TYR A 130 -13.16 5.24 -0.12
C TYR A 130 -12.44 3.89 -0.24
N ASN A 131 -11.63 3.75 -1.28
CA ASN A 131 -10.78 2.57 -1.42
C ASN A 131 -9.62 2.65 -0.42
N LEU A 132 -9.22 1.50 0.09
CA LEU A 132 -8.08 1.38 0.99
C LEU A 132 -7.04 0.45 0.36
N VAL A 133 -5.82 0.95 0.18
CA VAL A 133 -4.67 0.16 -0.29
C VAL A 133 -3.69 0.01 0.86
N LEU A 134 -3.45 -1.22 1.30
CA LEU A 134 -2.48 -1.56 2.34
C LEU A 134 -1.27 -2.22 1.71
N CYS A 135 -0.12 -1.56 1.80
CA CYS A 135 1.11 -2.02 1.18
C CYS A 135 2.19 -2.30 2.21
N GLY A 136 3.00 -3.35 2.00
CA GLY A 136 4.11 -3.65 2.90
C GLY A 136 5.23 -4.45 2.28
N SER A 137 6.44 -4.24 2.78
CA SER A 137 7.64 -4.97 2.36
C SER A 137 7.93 -6.20 3.21
N SER A 138 7.44 -6.29 4.44
CA SER A 138 7.56 -7.45 5.31
C SER A 138 6.57 -8.53 4.91
N GLN A 139 7.04 -9.55 4.16
CA GLN A 139 6.16 -10.63 3.69
C GLN A 139 5.53 -11.42 4.84
N ASN A 140 6.30 -11.70 5.89
CA ASN A 140 5.81 -12.47 7.04
C ASN A 140 4.71 -11.71 7.79
N MET A 141 4.89 -10.40 8.02
CA MET A 141 3.86 -9.60 8.68
C MET A 141 2.61 -9.48 7.81
N MET A 142 2.77 -9.20 6.52
CA MET A 142 1.63 -9.10 5.60
C MET A 142 0.90 -10.45 5.46
N TYR A 143 1.64 -11.56 5.47
CA TYR A 143 1.03 -12.89 5.51
C TYR A 143 0.22 -13.08 6.80
N GLY A 144 0.82 -12.81 7.97
CA GLY A 144 0.14 -12.93 9.27
C GLY A 144 -1.07 -12.01 9.42
N LEU A 145 -1.11 -10.86 8.73
CA LEU A 145 -2.22 -9.91 8.81
C LEU A 145 -3.40 -10.26 7.90
N PHE A 146 -3.14 -10.87 6.73
CA PHE A 146 -4.17 -11.02 5.68
C PHE A 146 -4.41 -12.45 5.22
N LEU A 147 -3.47 -13.36 5.42
CA LEU A 147 -3.54 -14.74 4.90
C LEU A 147 -3.60 -15.79 6.00
N ASP A 148 -3.30 -15.45 7.23
CA ASP A 148 -3.54 -16.32 8.38
C ASP A 148 -5.02 -16.31 8.74
N SER A 149 -5.63 -17.49 8.85
CA SER A 149 -7.06 -17.65 9.12
C SER A 149 -7.51 -17.07 10.47
N THR A 150 -6.59 -16.85 11.40
CA THR A 150 -6.86 -16.26 12.72
C THR A 150 -6.74 -14.73 12.73
N ALA A 151 -6.21 -14.15 11.64
CA ALA A 151 -5.98 -12.72 11.56
C ALA A 151 -7.27 -11.91 11.37
N PRO A 152 -7.37 -10.71 11.98
CA PRO A 152 -8.57 -9.87 11.86
C PRO A 152 -8.93 -9.52 10.42
N LEU A 153 -7.96 -9.39 9.52
CA LEU A 153 -8.16 -8.99 8.13
C LEU A 153 -8.23 -10.19 7.15
N TYR A 154 -8.21 -11.42 7.65
CA TYR A 154 -8.34 -12.61 6.82
C TYR A 154 -9.66 -12.62 6.03
N GLY A 155 -9.56 -12.88 4.72
CA GLY A 155 -10.73 -12.99 3.82
C GLY A 155 -11.46 -11.67 3.54
N ARG A 156 -10.92 -10.50 3.98
CA ARG A 156 -11.56 -9.19 3.81
C ARG A 156 -11.01 -8.36 2.66
N ALA A 157 -9.85 -8.74 2.15
CA ALA A 157 -9.29 -8.07 0.99
C ALA A 157 -10.04 -8.48 -0.30
N ASP A 158 -10.45 -7.49 -1.06
CA ASP A 158 -11.09 -7.67 -2.38
C ASP A 158 -10.06 -8.06 -3.44
N GLU A 159 -8.80 -7.68 -3.23
CA GLU A 159 -7.69 -8.02 -4.10
C GLU A 159 -6.40 -8.16 -3.28
N ILE A 160 -5.67 -9.26 -3.49
CA ILE A 160 -4.36 -9.49 -2.87
C ILE A 160 -3.32 -9.65 -3.97
N MET A 161 -2.33 -8.76 -3.96
CA MET A 161 -1.29 -8.68 -4.98
C MET A 161 0.09 -8.95 -4.36
N ARG A 162 0.67 -10.10 -4.70
CA ARG A 162 2.05 -10.40 -4.36
C ARG A 162 2.96 -9.97 -5.50
N LEU A 163 3.77 -8.93 -5.30
CA LEU A 163 4.78 -8.56 -6.27
C LEU A 163 6.00 -9.47 -6.16
N THR A 164 6.39 -10.03 -7.30
CA THR A 164 7.59 -10.84 -7.47
C THR A 164 8.65 -10.04 -8.25
N PRO A 165 9.92 -10.46 -8.29
CA PRO A 165 10.94 -9.86 -9.15
C PRO A 165 10.48 -9.78 -10.60
N ILE A 166 10.91 -8.74 -11.31
CA ILE A 166 10.65 -8.58 -12.74
C ILE A 166 11.30 -9.73 -13.49
N ARG A 167 10.59 -10.29 -14.46
CA ARG A 167 11.11 -11.42 -15.26
C ARG A 167 12.22 -10.97 -16.20
N LEU A 168 13.20 -11.85 -16.40
CA LEU A 168 14.40 -11.58 -17.20
C LEU A 168 14.13 -10.97 -18.58
N PRO A 169 13.17 -11.46 -19.40
CA PRO A 169 12.89 -10.90 -20.73
C PRO A 169 12.58 -9.39 -20.71
N TYR A 170 11.84 -8.93 -19.72
CA TYR A 170 11.48 -7.51 -19.60
C TYR A 170 12.67 -6.64 -19.16
N ILE A 171 13.61 -7.22 -18.39
CA ILE A 171 14.85 -6.53 -18.03
C ILE A 171 15.74 -6.37 -19.25
N GLN A 172 15.80 -7.39 -20.10
CA GLN A 172 16.53 -7.35 -21.36
C GLN A 172 16.02 -6.24 -22.28
N GLU A 173 14.70 -6.17 -22.46
CA GLU A 173 14.04 -5.14 -23.25
C GLU A 173 14.26 -3.73 -22.68
N ALA A 174 14.12 -3.59 -21.35
CA ALA A 174 14.28 -2.31 -20.68
C ALA A 174 15.65 -1.69 -20.76
N LEU A 175 16.66 -2.53 -20.66
CA LEU A 175 18.06 -2.12 -20.61
C LEU A 175 18.73 -2.25 -21.98
N ASN A 176 18.01 -2.76 -22.99
CA ASN A 176 18.55 -3.08 -24.31
C ASN A 176 19.81 -3.97 -24.22
N LEU A 177 19.80 -4.92 -23.28
CA LEU A 177 20.91 -5.81 -22.95
C LEU A 177 20.69 -7.19 -23.57
N ASN A 178 21.80 -7.86 -23.93
CA ASN A 178 21.76 -9.30 -24.23
C ASN A 178 21.49 -10.11 -22.93
N ALA A 179 21.18 -11.41 -23.07
CA ALA A 179 20.80 -12.27 -21.95
C ALA A 179 21.86 -12.34 -20.83
N MET A 180 23.15 -12.37 -21.19
CA MET A 180 24.24 -12.44 -20.21
C MET A 180 24.36 -11.16 -19.37
N ASN A 181 24.35 -10.00 -20.01
CA ASN A 181 24.44 -8.71 -19.33
C ASN A 181 23.19 -8.41 -18.47
N ALA A 182 22.02 -8.93 -18.86
CA ALA A 182 20.81 -8.82 -18.05
C ALA A 182 20.89 -9.67 -16.76
N ILE A 183 21.48 -10.87 -16.84
CA ILE A 183 21.73 -11.72 -15.67
C ILE A 183 22.72 -11.06 -14.71
N GLU A 184 23.80 -10.47 -15.22
CA GLU A 184 24.77 -9.73 -14.41
C GLU A 184 24.12 -8.52 -13.71
N ALA A 185 23.31 -7.74 -14.42
CA ALA A 185 22.60 -6.58 -13.86
C ALA A 185 21.66 -6.99 -12.71
N VAL A 186 20.95 -8.12 -12.85
CA VAL A 186 20.08 -8.66 -11.78
C VAL A 186 20.90 -9.19 -10.62
N SER A 187 21.97 -9.94 -10.89
CA SER A 187 22.86 -10.50 -9.84
C SER A 187 23.51 -9.39 -9.03
N TYR A 188 24.01 -8.32 -9.69
CA TYR A 188 24.62 -7.18 -9.02
C TYR A 188 23.66 -6.42 -8.09
N THR A 189 22.39 -6.27 -8.49
CA THR A 189 21.36 -5.63 -7.65
C THR A 189 20.92 -6.52 -6.48
N HIS A 190 20.95 -7.85 -6.63
CA HIS A 190 20.61 -8.80 -5.58
C HIS A 190 21.74 -9.02 -4.56
N LEU A 191 23.00 -9.10 -5.02
CA LEU A 191 24.15 -9.32 -4.15
C LEU A 191 24.40 -8.13 -3.20
N ARG A 192 24.30 -6.88 -3.69
CA ARG A 192 24.41 -5.69 -2.82
C ARG A 192 23.29 -5.56 -1.78
N ALA A 193 22.15 -6.20 -1.98
CA ALA A 193 21.06 -6.18 -1.01
C ALA A 193 21.34 -7.10 0.21
N HIS A 194 22.31 -8.01 0.12
CA HIS A 194 22.71 -8.90 1.21
C HIS A 194 23.90 -8.38 2.04
N GLU A 195 24.67 -7.40 1.53
CA GLU A 195 25.85 -6.87 2.22
C GLU A 195 25.54 -5.68 3.16
N THR A 196 24.29 -5.20 3.21
CA THR A 196 23.85 -4.08 4.06
C THR A 196 22.71 -4.45 5.00
N GLY A 197 22.73 -5.68 5.51
CA GLY A 197 21.79 -6.19 6.52
C GLY A 197 22.47 -6.35 7.86
#